data_a94eab0aeab0f2fc32b9f6f4a512b42c
#
_entry.id   a94eab0aeab0f2fc32b9f6f4a512b42c
#
_cell.length_a   1.000
_cell.length_b   1.000
_cell.length_c   1.000
_cell.angle_alpha   90.00
_cell.angle_beta   90.00
_cell.angle_gamma   90.00
#
_symmetry.space_group_name_H-M   'P 1'
#
loop_
_entity.id
_entity.type
_entity.pdbx_description
1 polymer ?
#
loop_
_entity_poly.entity_id
_entity_poly.type
_entity_poly.pdbx_seq_one_letter_code
_entity_poly.pdbx_strand_id
1 'polypeptide(L)'
;MANERIKMITMQIKNGVCLLCIFALMLLLAACFSPHTTQAEVRSFSVILLLVIGLLLMSVLALIAFLRYKMLRNKQQHQEEMNLMMALKMENVRNRFPPHFVFNVLNIFVSNLPKEVDVKPLHLLIQILRSYLLTCDKMAVSLEEELQMVMGYSSLRHETNPFLPKPRFHIAKDVDMKLMLPSMIIQIPVENALKHAFVSMEETGETPSLDVNIWVEDAMLRIEVTDNGCGEAGAIDRKKKNGFASTGTGLRILNSTIEMLNASNERKMFFKMQSNRGIPGEENASKKGMHVSIGVPCDYDYDVFK
;
A
#
# COMPACT_ATOMS: atom_id res chain seq x y z
N MET A 1 -7.28 24.48 10.17
CA MET A 1 -7.17 25.92 9.82
C MET A 1 -7.38 26.22 8.34
N ALA A 2 -6.64 25.63 7.38
CA ALA A 2 -6.82 25.90 5.95
C ALA A 2 -8.21 25.52 5.41
N ASN A 3 -8.76 24.37 5.82
CA ASN A 3 -10.06 23.89 5.37
C ASN A 3 -11.24 24.75 5.87
N GLU A 4 -11.12 25.34 7.05
CA GLU A 4 -12.14 26.27 7.58
C GLU A 4 -12.11 27.62 6.89
N ARG A 5 -10.91 28.13 6.57
CA ARG A 5 -10.79 29.36 5.77
C ARG A 5 -11.38 29.20 4.37
N ILE A 6 -11.18 28.05 3.73
CA ILE A 6 -11.76 27.75 2.41
C ILE A 6 -13.28 27.66 2.50
N LYS A 7 -13.84 26.98 3.51
CA LYS A 7 -15.30 26.96 3.75
C LYS A 7 -15.87 28.37 3.98
N MET A 8 -15.18 29.18 4.75
CA MET A 8 -15.60 30.55 5.05
C MET A 8 -15.57 31.43 3.78
N ILE A 9 -14.52 31.35 2.96
CA ILE A 9 -14.41 32.06 1.68
C ILE A 9 -15.51 31.61 0.70
N THR A 10 -15.76 30.29 0.59
CA THR A 10 -16.80 29.74 -0.28
C THR A 10 -18.20 30.20 0.16
N MET A 11 -18.44 30.30 1.48
CA MET A 11 -19.70 30.79 2.03
C MET A 11 -19.87 32.32 1.79
N GLN A 12 -18.80 33.12 1.92
CA GLN A 12 -18.83 34.55 1.59
C GLN A 12 -19.09 34.81 0.12
N ILE A 13 -18.46 34.04 -0.78
CA ILE A 13 -18.70 34.15 -2.24
C ILE A 13 -20.15 33.77 -2.56
N LYS A 14 -20.68 32.70 -1.97
CA LYS A 14 -22.09 32.29 -2.17
C LYS A 14 -23.09 33.37 -1.71
N ASN A 15 -22.82 33.98 -0.56
CA ASN A 15 -23.64 35.06 -0.03
C ASN A 15 -23.54 36.34 -0.89
N GLY A 16 -22.34 36.68 -1.37
CA GLY A 16 -22.12 37.83 -2.28
C GLY A 16 -22.82 37.67 -3.61
N VAL A 17 -22.77 36.48 -4.22
CA VAL A 17 -23.50 36.16 -5.47
C VAL A 17 -25.03 36.24 -5.26
N CYS A 18 -25.53 35.71 -4.13
CA CYS A 18 -26.95 35.77 -3.81
C CYS A 18 -27.44 37.23 -3.64
N LEU A 19 -26.68 38.09 -2.95
CA LEU A 19 -26.96 39.51 -2.79
C LEU A 19 -26.98 40.28 -4.13
N LEU A 20 -26.02 39.99 -5.01
CA LEU A 20 -25.97 40.55 -6.36
C LEU A 20 -27.18 40.13 -7.22
N CYS A 21 -27.58 38.86 -7.14
CA CYS A 21 -28.79 38.38 -7.84
C CYS A 21 -30.07 39.06 -7.33
N ILE A 22 -30.19 39.24 -6.00
CA ILE A 22 -31.34 39.93 -5.39
C ILE A 22 -31.34 41.41 -5.80
N PHE A 23 -30.20 42.09 -5.82
CA PHE A 23 -30.07 43.50 -6.25
C PHE A 23 -30.41 43.67 -7.73
N ALA A 24 -29.94 42.74 -8.58
CA ALA A 24 -30.28 42.71 -9.99
C ALA A 24 -31.79 42.50 -10.23
N LEU A 25 -32.42 41.61 -9.44
CA LEU A 25 -33.87 41.38 -9.50
C LEU A 25 -34.67 42.64 -9.08
N MET A 26 -34.21 43.33 -8.02
CA MET A 26 -34.83 44.59 -7.56
C MET A 26 -34.74 45.71 -8.61
N LEU A 27 -33.58 45.81 -9.29
CA LEU A 27 -33.41 46.78 -10.40
C LEU A 27 -34.34 46.45 -11.59
N LEU A 28 -34.53 45.19 -11.91
CA LEU A 28 -35.42 44.71 -12.95
C LEU A 28 -36.87 45.05 -12.62
N LEU A 29 -37.33 44.82 -11.39
CA LEU A 29 -38.65 45.18 -10.88
C LEU A 29 -38.86 46.71 -10.90
N ALA A 30 -37.86 47.48 -10.45
CA ALA A 30 -37.92 48.96 -10.49
C ALA A 30 -38.08 49.50 -11.91
N ALA A 31 -37.37 48.93 -12.90
CA ALA A 31 -37.50 49.30 -14.30
C ALA A 31 -38.89 48.93 -14.90
N CYS A 32 -39.50 47.82 -14.48
CA CYS A 32 -40.84 47.43 -14.92
C CYS A 32 -41.96 48.29 -14.36
N PHE A 33 -41.78 48.93 -13.20
CA PHE A 33 -42.78 49.78 -12.54
C PHE A 33 -42.63 51.27 -12.85
N SER A 34 -41.69 51.70 -13.72
CA SER A 34 -41.52 53.06 -14.13
C SER A 34 -42.59 53.47 -15.17
N PRO A 35 -43.44 54.47 -14.90
CA PRO A 35 -44.61 54.80 -15.73
C PRO A 35 -44.30 55.48 -17.06
N HIS A 36 -43.00 55.76 -17.37
CA HIS A 36 -42.58 56.49 -18.58
C HIS A 36 -41.65 55.67 -19.52
N THR A 37 -41.37 54.40 -19.25
CA THR A 37 -40.48 53.60 -20.10
C THR A 37 -41.22 52.97 -21.29
N THR A 38 -40.68 53.14 -22.48
CA THR A 38 -41.19 52.46 -23.69
C THR A 38 -40.86 50.97 -23.64
N GLN A 39 -41.70 50.13 -24.26
CA GLN A 39 -41.57 48.68 -24.30
C GLN A 39 -40.21 48.24 -24.92
N ALA A 40 -39.59 49.05 -25.76
CA ALA A 40 -38.27 48.83 -26.36
C ALA A 40 -37.14 49.03 -25.36
N GLU A 41 -37.21 50.03 -24.47
CA GLU A 41 -36.20 50.34 -23.44
C GLU A 41 -36.19 49.22 -22.37
N VAL A 42 -37.35 48.69 -21.97
CA VAL A 42 -37.44 47.58 -21.02
C VAL A 42 -36.78 46.30 -21.59
N ARG A 43 -36.96 46.02 -22.88
CA ARG A 43 -36.32 44.86 -23.55
C ARG A 43 -34.82 45.02 -23.63
N SER A 44 -34.28 46.19 -24.00
CA SER A 44 -32.83 46.42 -24.06
C SER A 44 -32.19 46.32 -22.68
N PHE A 45 -32.83 46.83 -21.64
CA PHE A 45 -32.33 46.75 -20.26
C PHE A 45 -32.30 45.29 -19.75
N SER A 46 -33.34 44.49 -20.03
CA SER A 46 -33.37 43.08 -19.63
C SER A 46 -32.32 42.24 -20.33
N VAL A 47 -32.00 42.52 -21.61
CA VAL A 47 -30.91 41.83 -22.32
C VAL A 47 -29.55 42.17 -21.72
N ILE A 48 -29.27 43.45 -21.43
CA ILE A 48 -28.01 43.87 -20.79
C ILE A 48 -27.87 43.24 -19.42
N LEU A 49 -28.91 43.19 -18.61
CA LEU A 49 -28.93 42.59 -17.32
C LEU A 49 -28.63 41.09 -17.38
N LEU A 50 -29.23 40.35 -18.34
CA LEU A 50 -28.91 38.92 -18.54
C LEU A 50 -27.47 38.71 -18.96
N LEU A 51 -26.90 39.55 -19.80
CA LEU A 51 -25.48 39.51 -20.17
C LEU A 51 -24.57 39.71 -18.96
N VAL A 52 -24.89 40.69 -18.11
CA VAL A 52 -24.09 40.97 -16.88
C VAL A 52 -24.17 39.77 -15.91
N ILE A 53 -25.36 39.20 -15.71
CA ILE A 53 -25.51 38.00 -14.88
C ILE A 53 -24.73 36.83 -15.46
N GLY A 54 -24.78 36.62 -16.78
CA GLY A 54 -24.02 35.59 -17.47
C GLY A 54 -22.49 35.75 -17.27
N LEU A 55 -21.96 36.97 -17.41
CA LEU A 55 -20.54 37.28 -17.16
C LEU A 55 -20.15 37.04 -15.69
N LEU A 56 -21.01 37.40 -14.74
CA LEU A 56 -20.78 37.13 -13.32
C LEU A 56 -20.75 35.65 -13.02
N LEU A 57 -21.68 34.87 -13.57
CA LEU A 57 -21.68 33.43 -13.42
C LEU A 57 -20.42 32.77 -13.99
N MET A 58 -20.00 33.18 -15.19
CA MET A 58 -18.76 32.71 -15.80
C MET A 58 -17.52 33.03 -14.95
N SER A 59 -17.45 34.23 -14.38
CA SER A 59 -16.35 34.66 -13.51
C SER A 59 -16.29 33.81 -12.21
N VAL A 60 -17.44 33.52 -11.63
CA VAL A 60 -17.52 32.65 -10.42
C VAL A 60 -17.12 31.22 -10.75
N LEU A 61 -17.55 30.66 -11.88
CA LEU A 61 -17.16 29.33 -12.33
C LEU A 61 -15.64 29.24 -12.59
N ALA A 62 -15.08 30.28 -13.25
CA ALA A 62 -13.64 30.38 -13.48
C ALA A 62 -12.85 30.43 -12.16
N LEU A 63 -13.34 31.19 -11.17
CA LEU A 63 -12.73 31.28 -9.85
C LEU A 63 -12.77 29.93 -9.11
N ILE A 64 -13.90 29.22 -9.17
CA ILE A 64 -14.05 27.90 -8.58
C ILE A 64 -13.09 26.89 -9.24
N ALA A 65 -13.00 26.91 -10.56
CA ALA A 65 -12.08 26.05 -11.31
C ALA A 65 -10.61 26.36 -10.94
N PHE A 66 -10.24 27.63 -10.86
CA PHE A 66 -8.90 28.06 -10.43
C PHE A 66 -8.57 27.61 -8.99
N LEU A 67 -9.50 27.77 -8.06
CA LEU A 67 -9.30 27.33 -6.67
C LEU A 67 -9.15 25.81 -6.57
N ARG A 68 -9.95 25.05 -7.33
CA ARG A 68 -9.80 23.58 -7.41
C ARG A 68 -8.46 23.17 -8.00
N TYR A 69 -8.04 23.80 -9.10
CA TYR A 69 -6.73 23.57 -9.71
C TYR A 69 -5.59 23.84 -8.71
N LYS A 70 -5.63 24.98 -8.02
CA LYS A 70 -4.64 25.35 -7.00
C LYS A 70 -4.60 24.34 -5.83
N MET A 71 -5.78 23.87 -5.38
CA MET A 71 -5.85 22.83 -4.32
C MET A 71 -5.24 21.52 -4.76
N LEU A 72 -5.53 21.06 -5.97
CA LEU A 72 -4.96 19.83 -6.52
C LEU A 72 -3.44 19.94 -6.65
N ARG A 73 -2.94 21.04 -7.17
CA ARG A 73 -1.50 21.29 -7.31
C ARG A 73 -0.77 21.35 -5.96
N ASN A 74 -1.35 22.02 -4.96
CA ASN A 74 -0.79 22.03 -3.60
C ASN A 74 -0.78 20.64 -2.97
N LYS A 75 -1.79 19.81 -3.24
CA LYS A 75 -1.85 18.44 -2.74
C LYS A 75 -0.77 17.56 -3.36
N GLN A 76 -0.51 17.73 -4.66
CA GLN A 76 0.58 17.04 -5.36
C GLN A 76 1.95 17.45 -4.81
N GLN A 77 2.22 18.75 -4.69
CA GLN A 77 3.48 19.25 -4.13
C GLN A 77 3.72 18.73 -2.70
N HIS A 78 2.70 18.73 -1.87
CA HIS A 78 2.83 18.20 -0.50
C HIS A 78 3.10 16.70 -0.47
N GLN A 79 2.56 15.94 -1.43
CA GLN A 79 2.85 14.52 -1.58
C GLN A 79 4.28 14.28 -2.04
N GLU A 80 4.78 15.06 -2.99
CA GLU A 80 6.16 15.01 -3.46
C GLU A 80 7.16 15.35 -2.35
N GLU A 81 6.90 16.41 -1.57
CA GLU A 81 7.72 16.78 -0.40
C GLU A 81 7.74 15.66 0.65
N MET A 82 6.59 15.02 0.91
CA MET A 82 6.49 13.91 1.85
C MET A 82 7.28 12.68 1.37
N ASN A 83 7.19 12.36 0.08
CA ASN A 83 7.93 11.27 -0.54
C ASN A 83 9.44 11.53 -0.50
N LEU A 84 9.88 12.75 -0.81
CA LEU A 84 11.27 13.15 -0.70
C LEU A 84 11.77 13.09 0.75
N MET A 85 10.99 13.57 1.71
CA MET A 85 11.33 13.46 3.14
C MET A 85 11.45 12.00 3.59
N MET A 86 10.58 11.11 3.11
CA MET A 86 10.69 9.67 3.40
C MET A 86 11.96 9.07 2.80
N ALA A 87 12.29 9.39 1.55
CA ALA A 87 13.50 8.93 0.89
C ALA A 87 14.75 9.40 1.65
N LEU A 88 14.82 10.68 2.01
CA LEU A 88 15.95 11.24 2.79
C LEU A 88 16.05 10.63 4.21
N LYS A 89 14.93 10.32 4.86
CA LYS A 89 14.95 9.63 6.15
C LYS A 89 15.47 8.20 6.01
N MET A 90 15.08 7.47 4.97
CA MET A 90 15.60 6.13 4.69
C MET A 90 17.11 6.15 4.41
N GLU A 91 17.57 7.10 3.59
CA GLU A 91 19.00 7.29 3.31
C GLU A 91 19.81 7.63 4.57
N ASN A 92 19.28 8.46 5.46
CA ASN A 92 19.94 8.82 6.73
C ASN A 92 20.04 7.63 7.71
N VAL A 93 19.04 6.75 7.75
CA VAL A 93 19.08 5.51 8.55
C VAL A 93 20.14 4.55 8.00
N ARG A 94 20.22 4.40 6.69
CA ARG A 94 21.20 3.56 6.00
C ARG A 94 22.64 4.02 6.25
N ASN A 95 22.90 5.33 6.20
CA ASN A 95 24.23 5.90 6.35
C ASN A 95 24.77 5.83 7.79
N ARG A 96 23.91 5.65 8.80
CA ARG A 96 24.34 5.53 10.21
C ARG A 96 24.99 4.19 10.54
N PHE A 97 24.63 3.12 9.81
CA PHE A 97 25.20 1.79 9.99
C PHE A 97 25.60 1.22 8.63
N PRO A 98 26.83 1.48 8.13
CA PRO A 98 27.29 0.88 6.89
C PRO A 98 27.14 -0.64 6.96
N PRO A 99 26.41 -1.29 6.03
CA PRO A 99 26.19 -2.73 6.06
C PRO A 99 27.48 -3.52 6.20
N HIS A 100 28.52 -3.11 5.50
CA HIS A 100 29.84 -3.73 5.56
C HIS A 100 30.46 -3.74 6.97
N PHE A 101 30.27 -2.69 7.76
CA PHE A 101 30.77 -2.65 9.14
C PHE A 101 30.03 -3.67 10.02
N VAL A 102 28.71 -3.72 9.92
CA VAL A 102 27.88 -4.69 10.68
C VAL A 102 28.28 -6.12 10.36
N PHE A 103 28.48 -6.45 9.07
CA PHE A 103 28.89 -7.80 8.66
C PHE A 103 30.31 -8.15 9.12
N ASN A 104 31.24 -7.21 9.08
CA ASN A 104 32.60 -7.45 9.60
C ASN A 104 32.57 -7.75 11.08
N VAL A 105 31.83 -6.98 11.87
CA VAL A 105 31.71 -7.23 13.32
C VAL A 105 31.05 -8.59 13.59
N LEU A 106 29.99 -8.94 12.87
CA LEU A 106 29.33 -10.23 13.03
C LEU A 106 30.24 -11.40 12.62
N ASN A 107 31.00 -11.28 11.52
CA ASN A 107 31.93 -12.32 11.08
C ASN A 107 33.08 -12.49 12.09
N ILE A 108 33.63 -11.40 12.63
CA ILE A 108 34.65 -11.46 13.69
C ILE A 108 34.09 -12.13 14.94
N PHE A 109 32.83 -11.80 15.31
CA PHE A 109 32.19 -12.44 16.47
C PHE A 109 32.06 -13.95 16.25
N VAL A 110 31.55 -14.38 15.07
CA VAL A 110 31.40 -15.82 14.74
C VAL A 110 32.73 -16.55 14.74
N SER A 111 33.82 -15.94 14.19
CA SER A 111 35.14 -16.55 14.12
C SER A 111 35.80 -16.72 15.48
N ASN A 112 35.36 -15.97 16.48
CA ASN A 112 35.90 -16.05 17.86
C ASN A 112 35.06 -16.93 18.79
N LEU A 113 33.95 -17.54 18.27
CA LEU A 113 33.18 -18.48 19.08
C LEU A 113 33.97 -19.81 19.32
N PRO A 114 33.77 -20.45 20.47
CA PRO A 114 34.33 -21.78 20.74
C PRO A 114 33.88 -22.79 19.64
N LYS A 115 34.77 -23.75 19.30
CA LYS A 115 34.52 -24.74 18.23
C LYS A 115 33.34 -25.65 18.51
N GLU A 116 32.93 -25.75 19.76
CA GLU A 116 31.79 -26.57 20.22
C GLU A 116 30.44 -25.93 19.93
N VAL A 117 30.41 -24.64 19.58
CA VAL A 117 29.16 -23.89 19.27
C VAL A 117 28.77 -24.16 17.83
N ASP A 118 27.52 -24.58 17.60
CA ASP A 118 26.97 -24.65 16.24
C ASP A 118 26.77 -23.25 15.68
N VAL A 119 27.64 -22.89 14.75
CA VAL A 119 27.63 -21.54 14.10
C VAL A 119 26.75 -21.46 12.87
N LYS A 120 26.12 -22.57 12.42
CA LYS A 120 25.25 -22.60 11.23
C LYS A 120 24.11 -21.59 11.30
N PRO A 121 23.31 -21.52 12.40
CA PRO A 121 22.23 -20.55 12.50
C PRO A 121 22.72 -19.10 12.40
N LEU A 122 23.91 -18.83 12.92
CA LEU A 122 24.51 -17.50 12.92
C LEU A 122 25.02 -17.10 11.53
N HIS A 123 25.60 -18.03 10.76
CA HIS A 123 25.94 -17.80 9.36
C HIS A 123 24.69 -17.54 8.51
N LEU A 124 23.61 -18.29 8.73
CA LEU A 124 22.32 -18.05 8.06
C LEU A 124 21.77 -16.67 8.39
N LEU A 125 21.83 -16.27 9.65
CA LEU A 125 21.43 -14.91 10.08
C LEU A 125 22.22 -13.83 9.36
N ILE A 126 23.54 -13.98 9.26
CA ILE A 126 24.40 -13.01 8.55
C ILE A 126 24.05 -12.94 7.07
N GLN A 127 23.81 -14.07 6.42
CA GLN A 127 23.37 -14.11 5.01
C GLN A 127 22.03 -13.41 4.80
N ILE A 128 21.05 -13.67 5.66
CA ILE A 128 19.74 -13.04 5.61
C ILE A 128 19.86 -11.53 5.80
N LEU A 129 20.59 -11.08 6.82
CA LEU A 129 20.81 -9.67 7.06
C LEU A 129 21.51 -8.99 5.88
N ARG A 130 22.47 -9.67 5.24
CA ARG A 130 23.14 -9.15 4.04
C ARG A 130 22.13 -8.98 2.89
N SER A 131 21.36 -10.00 2.58
CA SER A 131 20.32 -9.94 1.53
C SER A 131 19.31 -8.85 1.83
N TYR A 132 18.85 -8.76 3.05
CA TYR A 132 17.91 -7.73 3.52
C TYR A 132 18.44 -6.31 3.32
N LEU A 133 19.67 -6.04 3.75
CA LEU A 133 20.28 -4.72 3.64
C LEU A 133 20.62 -4.33 2.19
N LEU A 134 20.80 -5.30 1.29
CA LEU A 134 21.01 -5.05 -0.14
C LEU A 134 19.71 -4.84 -0.91
N THR A 135 18.59 -5.29 -0.37
CA THR A 135 17.27 -5.24 -1.04
C THR A 135 16.30 -4.24 -0.40
N CYS A 136 16.55 -3.80 0.84
CA CYS A 136 15.65 -2.89 1.56
C CYS A 136 15.42 -1.52 0.88
N ASP A 137 16.33 -1.11 -0.02
CA ASP A 137 16.20 0.12 -0.80
C ASP A 137 15.50 -0.09 -2.15
N LYS A 138 15.30 -1.35 -2.55
CA LYS A 138 14.67 -1.67 -3.83
C LYS A 138 13.15 -1.72 -3.65
N MET A 139 12.42 -0.97 -4.46
CA MET A 139 10.96 -1.07 -4.53
C MET A 139 10.52 -2.41 -5.13
N ALA A 140 11.32 -2.94 -6.05
CA ALA A 140 11.11 -4.22 -6.68
C ALA A 140 12.40 -5.05 -6.72
N VAL A 141 12.23 -6.36 -6.62
CA VAL A 141 13.28 -7.38 -6.71
C VAL A 141 12.85 -8.46 -7.70
N SER A 142 13.79 -9.25 -8.23
CA SER A 142 13.42 -10.40 -9.04
C SER A 142 12.74 -11.50 -8.19
N LEU A 143 11.92 -12.32 -8.84
CA LEU A 143 11.31 -13.48 -8.17
C LEU A 143 12.38 -14.39 -7.56
N GLU A 144 13.51 -14.55 -8.25
CA GLU A 144 14.65 -15.34 -7.73
C GLU A 144 15.21 -14.74 -6.43
N GLU A 145 15.45 -13.42 -6.40
CA GLU A 145 15.93 -12.72 -5.19
C GLU A 145 14.94 -12.86 -4.03
N GLU A 146 13.64 -12.69 -4.31
CA GLU A 146 12.58 -12.81 -3.31
C GLU A 146 12.51 -14.23 -2.73
N LEU A 147 12.56 -15.26 -3.59
CA LEU A 147 12.55 -16.66 -3.14
C LEU A 147 13.80 -17.04 -2.34
N GLN A 148 14.98 -16.54 -2.73
CA GLN A 148 16.20 -16.76 -1.96
C GLN A 148 16.09 -16.18 -0.54
N MET A 149 15.50 -14.99 -0.39
CA MET A 149 15.25 -14.39 0.94
C MET A 149 14.26 -15.23 1.76
N VAL A 150 13.17 -15.66 1.16
CA VAL A 150 12.14 -16.48 1.81
C VAL A 150 12.72 -17.82 2.26
N MET A 151 13.49 -18.50 1.40
CA MET A 151 14.14 -19.77 1.73
C MET A 151 15.18 -19.61 2.84
N GLY A 152 15.99 -18.58 2.79
CA GLY A 152 16.97 -18.28 3.84
C GLY A 152 16.30 -18.05 5.19
N TYR A 153 15.30 -17.18 5.25
CA TYR A 153 14.53 -16.90 6.47
C TYR A 153 13.85 -18.17 7.03
N SER A 154 13.20 -18.94 6.16
CA SER A 154 12.50 -20.17 6.57
C SER A 154 13.47 -21.23 7.10
N SER A 155 14.66 -21.35 6.50
CA SER A 155 15.71 -22.24 6.96
C SER A 155 16.18 -21.85 8.36
N LEU A 156 16.45 -20.58 8.61
CA LEU A 156 16.85 -20.08 9.93
C LEU A 156 15.75 -20.37 10.97
N ARG A 157 14.48 -20.16 10.63
CA ARG A 157 13.35 -20.43 11.52
C ARG A 157 13.23 -21.91 11.86
N HIS A 158 13.44 -22.80 10.88
CA HIS A 158 13.42 -24.24 11.10
C HIS A 158 14.62 -24.72 11.95
N GLU A 159 15.83 -24.18 11.72
CA GLU A 159 17.02 -24.50 12.53
C GLU A 159 16.84 -24.07 13.99
N THR A 160 16.18 -22.95 14.23
CA THR A 160 15.91 -22.46 15.60
C THR A 160 14.69 -23.13 16.26
N ASN A 161 13.75 -23.60 15.47
CA ASN A 161 12.58 -24.35 15.93
C ASN A 161 12.22 -25.43 14.89
N PRO A 162 12.68 -26.68 15.05
CA PRO A 162 12.45 -27.78 14.09
C PRO A 162 10.97 -28.16 13.90
N PHE A 163 10.09 -27.75 14.80
CA PHE A 163 8.64 -27.94 14.64
C PHE A 163 8.07 -27.10 13.48
N LEU A 164 8.66 -25.93 13.19
CA LEU A 164 8.20 -25.09 12.10
C LEU A 164 8.49 -25.72 10.73
N PRO A 165 7.53 -25.71 9.79
CA PRO A 165 7.73 -26.32 8.48
C PRO A 165 8.69 -25.50 7.62
N LYS A 166 9.45 -26.18 6.76
CA LYS A 166 10.06 -25.52 5.60
C LYS A 166 8.98 -25.36 4.53
N PRO A 167 8.84 -24.15 3.92
CA PRO A 167 7.87 -23.95 2.84
C PRO A 167 8.14 -24.89 1.67
N ARG A 168 7.09 -25.49 1.11
CA ARG A 168 7.16 -26.27 -0.12
C ARG A 168 6.85 -25.35 -1.30
N PHE A 169 7.80 -25.21 -2.20
CA PHE A 169 7.65 -24.34 -3.39
C PHE A 169 7.24 -25.18 -4.60
N HIS A 170 6.13 -24.82 -5.23
CA HIS A 170 5.61 -25.41 -6.45
C HIS A 170 5.63 -24.33 -7.54
N ILE A 171 6.68 -24.30 -8.35
CA ILE A 171 6.90 -23.29 -9.38
C ILE A 171 6.66 -23.93 -10.75
N ALA A 172 5.74 -23.40 -11.53
CA ALA A 172 5.49 -23.85 -12.90
C ALA A 172 6.71 -23.59 -13.78
N LYS A 173 6.93 -24.48 -14.77
CA LYS A 173 8.16 -24.47 -15.59
C LYS A 173 8.29 -23.24 -16.52
N ASP A 174 7.19 -22.60 -16.82
CA ASP A 174 7.06 -21.41 -17.68
C ASP A 174 7.23 -20.09 -16.94
N VAL A 175 7.46 -20.13 -15.63
CA VAL A 175 7.69 -18.93 -14.82
C VAL A 175 9.10 -18.39 -15.05
N ASP A 176 9.20 -17.13 -15.49
CA ASP A 176 10.47 -16.43 -15.56
C ASP A 176 10.90 -15.93 -14.17
N MET A 177 12.01 -16.48 -13.67
CA MET A 177 12.58 -16.12 -12.35
C MET A 177 13.11 -14.69 -12.29
N LYS A 178 13.26 -14.00 -13.44
CA LYS A 178 13.68 -12.60 -13.53
C LYS A 178 12.52 -11.61 -13.47
N LEU A 179 11.26 -12.09 -13.45
CA LEU A 179 10.11 -11.22 -13.26
C LEU A 179 10.28 -10.39 -11.99
N MET A 180 10.06 -9.10 -12.12
CA MET A 180 10.16 -8.16 -11.01
C MET A 180 8.89 -8.18 -10.15
N LEU A 181 9.07 -8.12 -8.85
CA LEU A 181 8.00 -8.12 -7.84
C LEU A 181 8.25 -7.00 -6.83
N PRO A 182 7.20 -6.43 -6.21
CA PRO A 182 7.40 -5.61 -5.02
C PRO A 182 8.21 -6.37 -3.97
N SER A 183 9.21 -5.72 -3.42
CA SER A 183 10.06 -6.33 -2.39
C SER A 183 9.21 -6.81 -1.21
N MET A 184 9.50 -8.00 -0.68
CA MET A 184 8.88 -8.64 0.48
C MET A 184 7.42 -9.10 0.27
N ILE A 185 6.92 -9.15 -0.96
CA ILE A 185 5.53 -9.52 -1.24
C ILE A 185 5.24 -11.00 -0.91
N ILE A 186 6.21 -11.89 -1.07
CA ILE A 186 6.13 -13.32 -0.66
C ILE A 186 6.65 -13.48 0.78
N GLN A 187 7.69 -12.76 1.14
CA GLN A 187 8.32 -12.89 2.44
C GLN A 187 7.36 -12.55 3.59
N ILE A 188 6.60 -11.47 3.49
CA ILE A 188 5.67 -11.06 4.57
C ILE A 188 4.62 -12.12 4.87
N PRO A 189 3.90 -12.71 3.90
CA PRO A 189 2.98 -13.82 4.16
C PRO A 189 3.64 -15.04 4.80
N VAL A 190 4.79 -15.47 4.26
CA VAL A 190 5.55 -16.62 4.80
C VAL A 190 6.03 -16.35 6.22
N GLU A 191 6.57 -15.18 6.48
CA GLU A 191 6.98 -14.76 7.82
C GLU A 191 5.81 -14.75 8.80
N ASN A 192 4.65 -14.25 8.40
CA ASN A 192 3.44 -14.24 9.21
C ASN A 192 2.98 -15.67 9.54
N ALA A 193 3.00 -16.58 8.57
CA ALA A 193 2.67 -17.99 8.80
C ALA A 193 3.63 -18.61 9.82
N LEU A 194 4.95 -18.49 9.61
CA LEU A 194 5.97 -19.05 10.51
C LEU A 194 5.96 -18.44 11.92
N LYS A 195 5.50 -17.20 12.08
CA LYS A 195 5.39 -16.55 13.39
C LYS A 195 4.09 -16.86 14.11
N HIS A 196 3.00 -17.04 13.38
CA HIS A 196 1.68 -16.99 13.99
C HIS A 196 0.80 -18.21 13.75
N ALA A 197 0.95 -18.91 12.61
CA ALA A 197 0.02 -19.97 12.24
C ALA A 197 0.17 -21.23 13.10
N PHE A 198 1.40 -21.62 13.46
CA PHE A 198 1.70 -22.95 13.98
C PHE A 198 1.87 -23.05 15.51
N VAL A 199 1.80 -21.95 16.23
CA VAL A 199 2.13 -21.88 17.68
C VAL A 199 1.26 -22.83 18.54
N SER A 200 0.01 -23.11 18.18
CA SER A 200 -0.87 -24.01 18.93
C SER A 200 -0.88 -25.45 18.41
N MET A 201 -0.22 -25.71 17.29
CA MET A 201 -0.25 -27.05 16.66
C MET A 201 0.70 -28.01 17.36
N GLU A 202 1.73 -27.53 18.01
CA GLU A 202 2.65 -28.34 18.81
C GLU A 202 1.92 -29.03 19.95
N GLU A 203 0.94 -28.39 20.56
CA GLU A 203 0.11 -28.96 21.65
C GLU A 203 -0.92 -29.94 21.13
N THR A 204 -1.41 -29.81 19.89
CA THR A 204 -2.45 -30.68 19.31
C THR A 204 -1.89 -31.87 18.55
N GLY A 205 -0.56 -31.94 18.32
CA GLY A 205 0.08 -33.01 17.55
C GLY A 205 -0.21 -32.98 16.05
N GLU A 206 -0.79 -31.87 15.53
CA GLU A 206 -1.03 -31.69 14.11
C GLU A 206 0.29 -31.36 13.41
N THR A 207 0.52 -31.87 12.19
CA THR A 207 1.73 -31.57 11.41
C THR A 207 1.57 -30.26 10.69
N PRO A 208 2.46 -29.26 10.94
CA PRO A 208 2.38 -27.97 10.26
C PRO A 208 2.81 -28.08 8.79
N SER A 209 2.10 -27.38 7.90
CA SER A 209 2.44 -27.28 6.48
C SER A 209 2.30 -25.84 5.98
N LEU A 210 3.20 -25.48 5.06
CA LEU A 210 3.24 -24.19 4.40
C LEU A 210 3.60 -24.41 2.93
N ASP A 211 2.70 -24.05 2.04
CA ASP A 211 2.84 -24.25 0.60
C ASP A 211 2.88 -22.90 -0.12
N VAL A 212 3.77 -22.78 -1.10
CA VAL A 212 3.91 -21.60 -1.97
C VAL A 212 3.80 -22.08 -3.41
N ASN A 213 2.68 -21.76 -4.08
CA ASN A 213 2.42 -22.11 -5.47
C ASN A 213 2.65 -20.87 -6.35
N ILE A 214 3.37 -21.01 -7.47
CA ILE A 214 3.71 -19.93 -8.38
C ILE A 214 3.50 -20.38 -9.82
N TRP A 215 2.68 -19.65 -10.58
CA TRP A 215 2.42 -19.91 -12.00
C TRP A 215 2.08 -18.63 -12.75
N VAL A 216 2.03 -18.68 -14.06
CA VAL A 216 1.58 -17.57 -14.90
C VAL A 216 0.22 -17.92 -15.49
N GLU A 217 -0.72 -16.98 -15.41
CA GLU A 217 -2.08 -17.09 -15.96
C GLU A 217 -2.52 -15.72 -16.46
N ASP A 218 -3.01 -15.62 -17.70
CA ASP A 218 -3.49 -14.38 -18.33
C ASP A 218 -2.47 -13.22 -18.28
N ALA A 219 -1.20 -13.53 -18.56
CA ALA A 219 -0.07 -12.59 -18.44
C ALA A 219 0.05 -11.95 -17.05
N MET A 220 -0.33 -12.69 -16.03
CA MET A 220 -0.21 -12.32 -14.62
C MET A 220 0.52 -13.41 -13.87
N LEU A 221 1.58 -13.07 -13.15
CA LEU A 221 2.21 -13.96 -12.21
C LEU A 221 1.28 -14.15 -11.01
N ARG A 222 0.86 -15.39 -10.77
CA ARG A 222 0.03 -15.79 -9.65
C ARG A 222 0.91 -16.43 -8.58
N ILE A 223 0.73 -16.00 -7.35
CA ILE A 223 1.43 -16.55 -6.19
C ILE A 223 0.39 -16.82 -5.11
N GLU A 224 0.39 -18.05 -4.61
CA GLU A 224 -0.45 -18.44 -3.49
C GLU A 224 0.41 -18.96 -2.34
N VAL A 225 0.18 -18.40 -1.15
CA VAL A 225 0.80 -18.87 0.09
C VAL A 225 -0.29 -19.41 1.00
N THR A 226 -0.21 -20.70 1.32
CA THR A 226 -1.24 -21.39 2.09
C THR A 226 -0.62 -22.10 3.29
N ASP A 227 -1.14 -21.83 4.47
CA ASP A 227 -0.80 -22.56 5.69
C ASP A 227 -2.01 -23.36 6.23
N ASN A 228 -1.76 -24.39 7.03
CA ASN A 228 -2.77 -25.15 7.73
C ASN A 228 -2.90 -24.79 9.22
N GLY A 229 -2.44 -23.61 9.61
CA GLY A 229 -2.38 -23.18 11.00
C GLY A 229 -3.73 -22.78 11.60
N CYS A 230 -3.70 -22.02 12.69
CA CYS A 230 -4.91 -21.67 13.46
C CYS A 230 -5.85 -20.67 12.79
N GLY A 231 -5.43 -20.03 11.68
CA GLY A 231 -6.20 -18.97 11.00
C GLY A 231 -6.38 -17.69 11.82
N GLU A 232 -7.25 -16.81 11.35
CA GLU A 232 -7.45 -15.48 11.94
C GLU A 232 -8.03 -15.53 13.37
N ALA A 233 -8.96 -16.45 13.65
CA ALA A 233 -9.59 -16.59 14.96
C ALA A 233 -8.59 -16.94 16.07
N GLY A 234 -7.62 -17.80 15.78
CA GLY A 234 -6.57 -18.16 16.74
C GLY A 234 -5.53 -17.05 16.96
N ALA A 235 -5.36 -16.14 16.00
CA ALA A 235 -4.47 -14.99 16.12
C ALA A 235 -5.06 -13.90 17.04
N ILE A 236 -6.39 -13.71 17.03
CA ILE A 236 -7.10 -12.72 17.87
C ILE A 236 -7.07 -13.13 19.34
N ASP A 237 -7.29 -14.41 19.67
CA ASP A 237 -7.27 -14.87 21.07
C ASP A 237 -5.90 -14.72 21.73
N ARG A 238 -4.82 -14.79 20.96
CA ARG A 238 -3.45 -14.62 21.48
C ARG A 238 -3.04 -13.18 21.70
N LYS A 239 -3.54 -12.23 20.90
CA LYS A 239 -3.35 -10.78 21.17
C LYS A 239 -3.80 -10.41 22.58
N LYS A 240 -4.77 -11.15 23.12
CA LYS A 240 -5.27 -10.97 24.50
C LYS A 240 -4.37 -11.61 25.57
N LYS A 241 -3.62 -12.68 25.25
CA LYS A 241 -2.85 -13.46 26.23
C LYS A 241 -1.38 -13.05 26.38
N ASN A 242 -0.67 -12.65 25.34
CA ASN A 242 0.80 -12.58 25.37
C ASN A 242 1.43 -11.19 25.22
N GLY A 243 0.67 -10.09 25.20
CA GLY A 243 1.24 -8.71 25.22
C GLY A 243 2.19 -8.33 24.06
N PHE A 244 2.74 -9.29 23.32
CA PHE A 244 3.54 -9.08 22.10
C PHE A 244 2.61 -8.99 20.89
N ALA A 245 2.07 -7.80 20.69
CA ALA A 245 1.33 -7.49 19.48
C ALA A 245 2.28 -7.56 18.28
N SER A 246 2.05 -8.51 17.36
CA SER A 246 2.45 -8.32 15.97
C SER A 246 1.91 -6.96 15.54
N THR A 247 2.79 -6.01 15.20
CA THR A 247 2.41 -4.61 14.96
C THR A 247 1.56 -4.45 13.70
N GLY A 248 1.34 -5.51 12.92
CA GLY A 248 0.67 -5.45 11.61
C GLY A 248 1.38 -4.52 10.61
N THR A 249 2.56 -4.05 10.98
CA THR A 249 3.32 -3.05 10.23
C THR A 249 3.73 -3.55 8.86
N GLY A 250 4.15 -4.82 8.74
CA GLY A 250 4.58 -5.41 7.47
C GLY A 250 3.46 -5.42 6.41
N LEU A 251 2.28 -5.94 6.75
CA LEU A 251 1.12 -5.95 5.85
C LEU A 251 0.65 -4.54 5.49
N ARG A 252 0.69 -3.61 6.45
CA ARG A 252 0.31 -2.22 6.19
C ARG A 252 1.28 -1.53 5.23
N ILE A 253 2.59 -1.73 5.40
CA ILE A 253 3.60 -1.20 4.48
C ILE A 253 3.42 -1.82 3.09
N LEU A 254 3.26 -3.14 2.99
CA LEU A 254 3.05 -3.84 1.73
C LEU A 254 1.81 -3.31 1.00
N ASN A 255 0.67 -3.18 1.66
CA ASN A 255 -0.55 -2.65 1.06
C ASN A 255 -0.35 -1.20 0.57
N SER A 256 0.28 -0.33 1.37
CA SER A 256 0.58 1.05 0.94
C SER A 256 1.51 1.09 -0.26
N THR A 257 2.51 0.19 -0.33
CA THR A 257 3.41 0.07 -1.49
C THR A 257 2.66 -0.38 -2.73
N ILE A 258 1.78 -1.38 -2.62
CA ILE A 258 0.93 -1.86 -3.72
C ILE A 258 -0.01 -0.76 -4.21
N GLU A 259 -0.66 -0.02 -3.31
CA GLU A 259 -1.53 1.10 -3.67
C GLU A 259 -0.77 2.20 -4.43
N MET A 260 0.42 2.56 -3.96
CA MET A 260 1.29 3.55 -4.60
C MET A 260 1.72 3.09 -6.00
N LEU A 261 2.22 1.86 -6.14
CA LEU A 261 2.63 1.27 -7.40
C LEU A 261 1.46 1.15 -8.38
N ASN A 262 0.28 0.75 -7.89
CA ASN A 262 -0.92 0.67 -8.69
C ASN A 262 -1.42 2.03 -9.19
N ALA A 263 -1.09 3.14 -8.54
CA ALA A 263 -1.51 4.46 -8.99
C ALA A 263 -0.97 4.82 -10.38
N SER A 264 0.25 4.37 -10.71
CA SER A 264 0.97 4.68 -11.96
C SER A 264 0.77 3.65 -13.07
N ASN A 265 0.15 2.51 -12.80
CA ASN A 265 0.01 1.42 -13.76
C ASN A 265 -1.45 1.25 -14.22
N GLU A 266 -1.68 0.89 -15.48
CA GLU A 266 -3.02 0.56 -16.01
C GLU A 266 -3.50 -0.80 -15.48
N ARG A 267 -2.65 -1.84 -15.60
CA ARG A 267 -2.90 -3.17 -15.05
C ARG A 267 -2.50 -3.18 -13.59
N LYS A 268 -3.45 -3.55 -12.73
CA LYS A 268 -3.26 -3.50 -11.28
C LYS A 268 -2.79 -4.85 -10.74
N MET A 269 -1.82 -4.82 -9.83
CA MET A 269 -1.55 -5.97 -8.98
C MET A 269 -2.57 -6.05 -7.85
N PHE A 270 -2.76 -7.23 -7.29
CA PHE A 270 -3.60 -7.43 -6.11
C PHE A 270 -2.90 -8.29 -5.06
N PHE A 271 -3.29 -8.06 -3.82
CA PHE A 271 -2.92 -8.84 -2.65
C PHE A 271 -4.18 -9.10 -1.83
N LYS A 272 -4.53 -10.37 -1.64
CA LYS A 272 -5.71 -10.80 -0.88
C LYS A 272 -5.31 -11.81 0.17
N MET A 273 -5.83 -11.67 1.38
CA MET A 273 -5.62 -12.59 2.48
C MET A 273 -6.97 -13.01 3.04
N GLN A 274 -7.20 -14.31 3.15
CA GLN A 274 -8.46 -14.89 3.64
C GLN A 274 -8.21 -16.13 4.48
N SER A 275 -9.14 -16.44 5.39
CA SER A 275 -9.11 -17.71 6.09
C SER A 275 -9.52 -18.83 5.15
N ASN A 276 -8.88 -20.02 5.26
CA ASN A 276 -9.20 -21.21 4.45
C ASN A 276 -10.66 -21.71 4.63
N ARG A 277 -11.40 -21.22 5.60
CA ARG A 277 -12.82 -21.53 5.85
C ARG A 277 -13.79 -20.98 4.81
N GLY A 278 -13.35 -20.43 3.72
CA GLY A 278 -14.26 -19.76 2.77
C GLY A 278 -13.90 -19.93 1.30
N ILE A 279 -13.05 -20.87 0.94
CA ILE A 279 -12.68 -21.09 -0.47
C ILE A 279 -13.84 -21.82 -1.17
N PRO A 280 -14.52 -21.21 -2.18
CA PRO A 280 -15.58 -21.87 -2.93
C PRO A 280 -15.01 -23.10 -3.69
N GLY A 281 -15.63 -24.27 -3.52
CA GLY A 281 -15.29 -25.49 -4.26
C GLY A 281 -14.53 -26.56 -3.47
N GLU A 282 -14.12 -26.30 -2.24
CA GLU A 282 -13.60 -27.35 -1.34
C GLU A 282 -14.63 -27.70 -0.26
N GLU A 283 -15.26 -28.89 -0.39
CA GLU A 283 -16.27 -29.42 0.54
C GLU A 283 -15.75 -29.75 1.95
N ASN A 284 -14.48 -29.49 2.26
CA ASN A 284 -13.91 -29.74 3.58
C ASN A 284 -13.98 -28.51 4.48
N ALA A 285 -15.11 -28.35 5.16
CA ALA A 285 -15.37 -27.34 6.21
C ALA A 285 -14.41 -27.37 7.41
N SER A 286 -13.36 -28.21 7.38
CA SER A 286 -12.39 -28.47 8.45
C SER A 286 -11.01 -27.85 8.21
N LYS A 287 -10.73 -27.25 7.05
CA LYS A 287 -9.41 -26.67 6.79
C LYS A 287 -9.25 -25.36 7.57
N LYS A 288 -8.46 -25.42 8.64
CA LYS A 288 -7.93 -24.27 9.36
C LYS A 288 -6.78 -23.68 8.54
N GLY A 289 -6.40 -22.42 8.80
CA GLY A 289 -5.24 -21.77 8.19
C GLY A 289 -5.59 -20.51 7.43
N MET A 290 -4.58 -19.94 6.79
CA MET A 290 -4.70 -18.75 5.96
C MET A 290 -4.31 -19.06 4.52
N HIS A 291 -4.96 -18.37 3.61
CA HIS A 291 -4.67 -18.38 2.19
C HIS A 291 -4.40 -16.94 1.73
N VAL A 292 -3.23 -16.71 1.16
CA VAL A 292 -2.83 -15.42 0.57
C VAL A 292 -2.70 -15.60 -0.93
N SER A 293 -3.45 -14.81 -1.69
CA SER A 293 -3.43 -14.80 -3.16
C SER A 293 -2.89 -13.46 -3.64
N ILE A 294 -1.88 -13.54 -4.51
CA ILE A 294 -1.15 -12.40 -5.06
C ILE A 294 -1.19 -12.52 -6.58
N GLY A 295 -1.46 -11.39 -7.25
CA GLY A 295 -1.34 -11.31 -8.70
C GLY A 295 -0.53 -10.10 -9.10
N VAL A 296 0.52 -10.31 -9.91
CA VAL A 296 1.39 -9.26 -10.43
C VAL A 296 1.43 -9.36 -11.95
N PRO A 297 1.02 -8.32 -12.72
CA PRO A 297 1.16 -8.33 -14.17
C PRO A 297 2.62 -8.54 -14.58
N CYS A 298 2.86 -9.40 -15.60
CA CYS A 298 4.21 -9.70 -16.04
C CYS A 298 4.94 -8.51 -16.69
N ASP A 299 4.17 -7.54 -17.18
CA ASP A 299 4.62 -6.29 -17.79
C ASP A 299 4.53 -5.07 -16.87
N TYR A 300 4.54 -5.28 -15.55
CA TYR A 300 4.35 -4.22 -14.57
C TYR A 300 5.53 -3.24 -14.53
N ASP A 301 5.24 -1.93 -14.58
CA ASP A 301 6.25 -0.88 -14.49
C ASP A 301 6.43 -0.43 -13.02
N TYR A 302 7.67 -0.56 -12.53
CA TYR A 302 8.06 -0.16 -11.17
C TYR A 302 8.66 1.24 -11.11
N ASP A 303 8.79 1.94 -12.24
CA ASP A 303 9.29 3.30 -12.29
C ASP A 303 8.17 4.30 -11.96
N VAL A 304 8.03 4.61 -10.67
CA VAL A 304 6.95 5.48 -10.14
C VAL A 304 7.24 6.97 -10.37
N PHE A 305 8.44 7.30 -10.84
CA PHE A 305 8.94 8.68 -10.96
C PHE A 305 9.11 9.15 -12.41
N LYS A 306 8.52 8.46 -13.39
CA LYS A 306 8.44 8.93 -14.78
C LYS A 306 7.53 10.12 -14.96
#